data_da49622bced690043a78a16a87acce05
#
_entry.id   da49622bced690043a78a16a87acce05
#
_cell.length_a   1.000
_cell.length_b   1.000
_cell.length_c   1.000
_cell.angle_alpha   90.00
_cell.angle_beta   90.00
_cell.angle_gamma   90.00
#
_symmetry.space_group_name_H-M   'P 1'
#
loop_
_entity.id
_entity.type
_entity.pdbx_description
1 polymer ?
#
loop_
_entity_poly.entity_id
_entity_poly.type
_entity_poly.pdbx_seq_one_letter_code
_entity_poly.pdbx_strand_id
1 'polypeptide(L)'
;MQPRRVNFHTLGCKLNFSESSTLAREFERGGFVRVAPTAEADICVINSCSVTEHADKKCRNLIRKLHRRNPAAIIAVTGCYAQLKPQEIAAIEGVDIVLSNNDKGALFKRVVELSGKGRAQVYSCETDSLTSFFAAFSSGDRTRAFLKVQDGCDYCCSYCTIHYARGSSRNMPVADLVAEARQIAAGGQKEIVLTGVNTGDFGRTTGERFIDLLRALNEVEGIERYRISSIEPNLLADEIIAFCAASPKFMHHFHIPLQSGSDRILGLMRRRYTTARFAERIAAVRRLMPDAFIGIDVIVGFPGETEADFRTTYDFLAGLEPAFLHIFPFSERPGTPAVDLPGKVPPSVATQRVAELEGLCERLHGAFCARAEGTEDTVLFESTRRDGMMFGFTGSYRRVKVPYDRSKVNAVCRVKLGAMDETHDLLGKILD
;
A
#
# COMPACT_ATOMS: atom_id res chain seq x y z
N MET A 1 33.78 -12.07 16.72
CA MET A 1 32.53 -12.78 16.38
C MET A 1 32.06 -12.29 15.04
N GLN A 2 31.59 -13.18 14.18
CA GLN A 2 30.92 -12.74 12.95
C GLN A 2 29.62 -11.99 13.30
N PRO A 3 29.29 -10.89 12.59
CA PRO A 3 28.06 -10.16 12.86
C PRO A 3 26.83 -11.06 12.59
N ARG A 4 25.83 -10.97 13.48
CA ARG A 4 24.59 -11.73 13.33
C ARG A 4 23.82 -11.24 12.10
N ARG A 5 23.23 -12.19 11.38
CA ARG A 5 22.47 -11.93 10.14
C ARG A 5 20.97 -11.83 10.43
N VAL A 6 20.32 -10.86 9.80
CA VAL A 6 18.88 -10.64 9.91
C VAL A 6 18.23 -10.57 8.54
N ASN A 7 17.09 -11.21 8.37
CA ASN A 7 16.23 -11.02 7.20
C ASN A 7 14.84 -10.51 7.56
N PHE A 8 14.21 -9.84 6.61
CA PHE A 8 12.90 -9.24 6.77
C PHE A 8 11.93 -9.80 5.75
N HIS A 9 10.75 -10.21 6.23
CA HIS A 9 9.65 -10.70 5.43
C HIS A 9 8.45 -9.79 5.61
N THR A 10 8.10 -9.04 4.58
CA THR A 10 6.97 -8.12 4.61
C THR A 10 5.77 -8.73 3.90
N LEU A 11 4.67 -8.87 4.59
CA LEU A 11 3.39 -9.27 4.04
C LEU A 11 2.46 -8.05 4.01
N GLY A 12 1.64 -7.94 2.96
CA GLY A 12 0.59 -6.94 2.85
C GLY A 12 0.99 -5.65 2.13
N CYS A 13 0.78 -4.50 2.76
CA CYS A 13 0.69 -3.20 2.10
C CYS A 13 2.01 -2.39 2.10
N LYS A 14 1.97 -1.22 1.43
CA LYS A 14 3.08 -0.25 1.37
C LYS A 14 3.47 0.26 2.77
N LEU A 15 2.49 0.38 3.69
CA LEU A 15 2.73 0.74 5.08
C LEU A 15 3.65 -0.28 5.76
N ASN A 16 3.31 -1.57 5.70
CA ASN A 16 4.15 -2.63 6.27
C ASN A 16 5.54 -2.62 5.64
N PHE A 17 5.64 -2.27 4.35
CA PHE A 17 6.94 -2.21 3.68
C PHE A 17 7.81 -1.06 4.23
N SER A 18 7.26 0.15 4.38
CA SER A 18 8.00 1.28 4.98
C SER A 18 8.45 0.96 6.42
N GLU A 19 7.56 0.34 7.21
CA GLU A 19 7.86 -0.08 8.58
C GLU A 19 8.99 -1.12 8.63
N SER A 20 8.95 -2.15 7.77
CA SER A 20 10.00 -3.15 7.68
C SER A 20 11.35 -2.56 7.26
N SER A 21 11.35 -1.61 6.33
CA SER A 21 12.57 -0.92 5.88
C SER A 21 13.20 -0.09 7.02
N THR A 22 12.36 0.59 7.82
CA THR A 22 12.84 1.33 8.99
C THR A 22 13.42 0.39 10.04
N LEU A 23 12.72 -0.70 10.38
CA LEU A 23 13.22 -1.71 11.29
C LEU A 23 14.55 -2.33 10.80
N ALA A 24 14.67 -2.58 9.50
CA ALA A 24 15.93 -3.11 8.95
C ALA A 24 17.09 -2.16 9.20
N ARG A 25 16.92 -0.86 8.98
CA ARG A 25 17.96 0.15 9.29
C ARG A 25 18.29 0.23 10.77
N GLU A 26 17.35 -0.01 11.68
CA GLU A 26 17.63 -0.08 13.12
C GLU A 26 18.55 -1.27 13.44
N PHE A 27 18.31 -2.44 12.87
CA PHE A 27 19.18 -3.60 13.02
C PHE A 27 20.56 -3.38 12.43
N GLU A 28 20.65 -2.77 11.24
CA GLU A 28 21.94 -2.42 10.60
C GLU A 28 22.75 -1.44 11.46
N ARG A 29 22.12 -0.40 12.04
CA ARG A 29 22.76 0.53 13.00
C ARG A 29 23.22 -0.18 14.28
N GLY A 30 22.50 -1.24 14.68
CA GLY A 30 22.86 -2.10 15.80
C GLY A 30 23.94 -3.14 15.48
N GLY A 31 24.58 -3.08 14.31
CA GLY A 31 25.69 -3.95 13.91
C GLY A 31 25.28 -5.30 13.33
N PHE A 32 24.00 -5.49 12.95
CA PHE A 32 23.54 -6.68 12.26
C PHE A 32 23.74 -6.55 10.73
N VAL A 33 23.97 -7.67 10.07
CA VAL A 33 24.03 -7.71 8.60
C VAL A 33 22.67 -8.12 8.04
N ARG A 34 22.04 -7.21 7.29
CA ARG A 34 20.81 -7.53 6.56
C ARG A 34 21.14 -8.45 5.38
N VAL A 35 20.41 -9.53 5.27
CA VAL A 35 20.53 -10.52 4.18
C VAL A 35 19.21 -10.68 3.41
N ALA A 36 19.30 -11.26 2.21
CA ALA A 36 18.10 -11.51 1.40
C ALA A 36 17.10 -12.41 2.13
N PRO A 37 15.78 -12.28 1.90
CA PRO A 37 14.77 -13.13 2.54
C PRO A 37 14.96 -14.63 2.29
N THR A 38 15.61 -14.97 1.19
CA THR A 38 15.96 -16.37 0.82
C THR A 38 17.26 -16.86 1.43
N ALA A 39 18.07 -15.99 2.02
CA ALA A 39 19.32 -16.40 2.67
C ALA A 39 19.06 -16.91 4.10
N GLU A 40 20.00 -17.69 4.62
CA GLU A 40 20.01 -18.04 6.04
C GLU A 40 20.28 -16.82 6.90
N ALA A 41 19.58 -16.72 8.01
CA ALA A 41 19.72 -15.64 8.97
C ALA A 41 19.58 -16.16 10.40
N ASP A 42 20.23 -15.48 11.34
CA ASP A 42 20.12 -15.75 12.78
C ASP A 42 18.81 -15.20 13.36
N ILE A 43 18.23 -14.22 12.64
CA ILE A 43 16.98 -13.58 13.03
C ILE A 43 16.11 -13.41 11.78
N CYS A 44 14.85 -13.83 11.89
CA CYS A 44 13.83 -13.65 10.87
C CYS A 44 12.73 -12.74 11.42
N VAL A 45 12.57 -11.55 10.84
CA VAL A 45 11.52 -10.59 11.20
C VAL A 45 10.39 -10.68 10.19
N ILE A 46 9.16 -10.91 10.67
CA ILE A 46 7.95 -10.96 9.84
C ILE A 46 7.05 -9.79 10.21
N ASN A 47 6.83 -8.86 9.26
CA ASN A 47 5.78 -7.84 9.38
C ASN A 47 4.52 -8.36 8.69
N SER A 48 3.53 -8.75 9.48
CA SER A 48 2.37 -9.54 9.08
C SER A 48 1.20 -8.68 8.61
N CYS A 49 0.38 -9.25 7.74
CA CYS A 49 -0.89 -8.67 7.26
C CYS A 49 -2.05 -9.56 7.70
N SER A 50 -3.25 -8.96 7.90
CA SER A 50 -4.48 -9.66 8.28
C SER A 50 -5.73 -9.08 7.59
N VAL A 51 -5.56 -8.52 6.40
CA VAL A 51 -6.70 -7.97 5.63
C VAL A 51 -7.60 -9.08 5.10
N THR A 52 -7.03 -10.26 4.78
CA THR A 52 -7.76 -11.44 4.31
C THR A 52 -7.31 -12.70 5.05
N GLU A 53 -8.17 -13.73 5.11
CA GLU A 53 -7.79 -15.05 5.66
C GLU A 53 -6.60 -15.67 4.88
N HIS A 54 -6.52 -15.40 3.57
CA HIS A 54 -5.38 -15.83 2.77
C HIS A 54 -4.06 -15.22 3.28
N ALA A 55 -4.09 -13.94 3.69
CA ALA A 55 -2.91 -13.28 4.26
C ALA A 55 -2.48 -13.92 5.59
N ASP A 56 -3.44 -14.27 6.48
CA ASP A 56 -3.16 -14.98 7.72
C ASP A 56 -2.54 -16.35 7.43
N LYS A 57 -3.13 -17.14 6.52
CA LYS A 57 -2.61 -18.45 6.08
C LYS A 57 -1.20 -18.34 5.50
N LYS A 58 -0.95 -17.32 4.68
CA LYS A 58 0.39 -17.06 4.12
C LYS A 58 1.41 -16.77 5.22
N CYS A 59 1.04 -16.01 6.24
CA CYS A 59 1.90 -15.73 7.39
C CYS A 59 2.23 -17.01 8.17
N ARG A 60 1.23 -17.80 8.53
CA ARG A 60 1.41 -19.10 9.24
C ARG A 60 2.34 -20.04 8.46
N ASN A 61 2.14 -20.15 7.15
CA ASN A 61 2.98 -20.99 6.29
C ASN A 61 4.43 -20.49 6.21
N LEU A 62 4.62 -19.17 6.16
CA LEU A 62 5.94 -18.55 6.16
C LEU A 62 6.70 -18.82 7.46
N ILE A 63 6.06 -18.66 8.62
CA ILE A 63 6.65 -18.96 9.94
C ILE A 63 7.14 -20.41 9.96
N ARG A 64 6.27 -21.38 9.63
CA ARG A 64 6.64 -22.81 9.60
C ARG A 64 7.78 -23.12 8.61
N LYS A 65 7.81 -22.45 7.46
CA LYS A 65 8.87 -22.59 6.46
C LYS A 65 10.21 -22.08 7.01
N LEU A 66 10.22 -20.93 7.66
CA LEU A 66 11.44 -20.34 8.23
C LEU A 66 11.98 -21.18 9.38
N HIS A 67 11.12 -21.64 10.29
CA HIS A 67 11.50 -22.54 11.38
C HIS A 67 12.13 -23.84 10.87
N ARG A 68 11.50 -24.51 9.88
CA ARG A 68 12.06 -25.75 9.29
C ARG A 68 13.41 -25.52 8.59
N ARG A 69 13.62 -24.35 7.99
CA ARG A 69 14.87 -24.03 7.30
C ARG A 69 16.03 -23.77 8.26
N ASN A 70 15.77 -23.08 9.36
CA ASN A 70 16.75 -22.82 10.41
C ASN A 70 16.05 -22.84 11.79
N PRO A 71 15.98 -24.01 12.48
CA PRO A 71 15.36 -24.11 13.79
C PRO A 71 16.04 -23.27 14.88
N ALA A 72 17.30 -22.89 14.68
CA ALA A 72 18.07 -22.08 15.63
C ALA A 72 17.77 -20.56 15.47
N ALA A 73 17.24 -20.11 14.32
CA ALA A 73 16.93 -18.70 14.09
C ALA A 73 15.84 -18.20 15.03
N ILE A 74 16.01 -16.97 15.53
CA ILE A 74 14.96 -16.24 16.25
C ILE A 74 13.91 -15.79 15.23
N ILE A 75 12.63 -16.11 15.46
CA ILE A 75 11.50 -15.66 14.66
C ILE A 75 10.70 -14.62 15.45
N ALA A 76 10.74 -13.37 14.98
CA ALA A 76 10.00 -12.25 15.55
C ALA A 76 8.88 -11.81 14.60
N VAL A 77 7.64 -11.75 15.11
CA VAL A 77 6.45 -11.42 14.31
C VAL A 77 5.81 -10.15 14.84
N THR A 78 5.52 -9.20 13.94
CA THR A 78 4.78 -7.97 14.22
C THR A 78 3.75 -7.71 13.10
N GLY A 79 3.02 -6.59 13.18
CA GLY A 79 2.05 -6.18 12.15
C GLY A 79 0.60 -6.56 12.50
N CYS A 80 -0.28 -6.44 11.49
CA CYS A 80 -1.73 -6.51 11.74
C CYS A 80 -2.19 -7.87 12.27
N TYR A 81 -1.62 -8.98 11.81
CA TYR A 81 -1.98 -10.30 12.32
C TYR A 81 -1.46 -10.52 13.75
N ALA A 82 -0.24 -10.05 14.04
CA ALA A 82 0.31 -10.09 15.40
C ALA A 82 -0.52 -9.24 16.39
N GLN A 83 -1.09 -8.14 15.95
CA GLN A 83 -1.99 -7.32 16.75
C GLN A 83 -3.32 -8.01 17.02
N LEU A 84 -3.95 -8.57 15.99
CA LEU A 84 -5.29 -9.15 16.10
C LEU A 84 -5.34 -10.52 16.79
N LYS A 85 -4.30 -11.33 16.59
CA LYS A 85 -4.26 -12.71 17.06
C LYS A 85 -2.89 -13.11 17.64
N PRO A 86 -2.39 -12.37 18.64
CA PRO A 86 -1.04 -12.59 19.17
C PRO A 86 -0.83 -13.99 19.74
N GLN A 87 -1.84 -14.56 20.40
CA GLN A 87 -1.74 -15.89 21.00
C GLN A 87 -1.76 -17.02 19.95
N GLU A 88 -2.52 -16.83 18.85
CA GLU A 88 -2.51 -17.77 17.73
C GLU A 88 -1.12 -17.86 17.08
N ILE A 89 -0.45 -16.71 16.91
CA ILE A 89 0.91 -16.66 16.36
C ILE A 89 1.91 -17.24 17.37
N ALA A 90 1.81 -16.89 18.64
CA ALA A 90 2.72 -17.37 19.69
C ALA A 90 2.66 -18.90 19.87
N ALA A 91 1.53 -19.53 19.54
CA ALA A 91 1.35 -20.98 19.56
C ALA A 91 1.99 -21.69 18.35
N ILE A 92 2.43 -20.97 17.33
CA ILE A 92 3.10 -21.57 16.18
C ILE A 92 4.54 -21.94 16.56
N GLU A 93 4.91 -23.18 16.35
CA GLU A 93 6.26 -23.68 16.62
C GLU A 93 7.33 -22.81 15.93
N GLY A 94 8.35 -22.44 16.69
CA GLY A 94 9.49 -21.65 16.20
C GLY A 94 9.34 -20.14 16.38
N VAL A 95 8.16 -19.63 16.80
CA VAL A 95 7.99 -18.21 17.13
C VAL A 95 8.62 -17.93 18.49
N ASP A 96 9.45 -16.91 18.56
CA ASP A 96 10.14 -16.50 19.80
C ASP A 96 9.59 -15.16 20.35
N ILE A 97 9.16 -14.24 19.46
CA ILE A 97 8.65 -12.92 19.84
C ILE A 97 7.42 -12.56 18.99
N VAL A 98 6.39 -12.04 19.66
CA VAL A 98 5.22 -11.43 19.02
C VAL A 98 5.05 -10.02 19.57
N LEU A 99 5.05 -9.01 18.68
CA LEU A 99 4.85 -7.61 19.06
C LEU A 99 3.60 -7.01 18.42
N SER A 100 2.85 -6.25 19.23
CA SER A 100 1.76 -5.40 18.77
C SER A 100 2.24 -4.30 17.82
N ASN A 101 1.29 -3.63 17.15
CA ASN A 101 1.61 -2.46 16.34
C ASN A 101 2.08 -1.27 17.19
N ASN A 102 1.68 -1.18 18.46
CA ASN A 102 2.12 -0.13 19.38
C ASN A 102 3.58 -0.30 19.79
N ASP A 103 4.04 -1.53 19.92
CA ASP A 103 5.38 -1.87 20.41
C ASP A 103 6.38 -2.13 19.28
N LYS A 104 6.00 -1.92 18.04
CA LYS A 104 6.81 -2.20 16.85
C LYS A 104 8.20 -1.53 16.91
N GLY A 105 8.28 -0.30 17.40
CA GLY A 105 9.55 0.42 17.57
C GLY A 105 10.48 -0.21 18.63
N ALA A 106 9.99 -1.07 19.49
CA ALA A 106 10.81 -1.79 20.47
C ALA A 106 11.37 -3.12 19.93
N LEU A 107 11.07 -3.51 18.68
CA LEU A 107 11.42 -4.82 18.13
C LEU A 107 12.92 -5.11 18.23
N PHE A 108 13.77 -4.19 17.81
CA PHE A 108 15.21 -4.33 17.88
C PHE A 108 15.67 -4.63 19.32
N LYS A 109 15.22 -3.81 20.27
CA LYS A 109 15.55 -3.97 21.70
C LYS A 109 15.13 -5.34 22.22
N ARG A 110 13.88 -5.78 21.93
CA ARG A 110 13.35 -7.06 22.39
C ARG A 110 14.11 -8.27 21.82
N VAL A 111 14.52 -8.17 20.56
CA VAL A 111 15.33 -9.24 19.93
C VAL A 111 16.73 -9.32 20.53
N VAL A 112 17.34 -8.18 20.86
CA VAL A 112 18.68 -8.15 21.49
C VAL A 112 18.65 -8.64 22.94
N GLU A 113 17.60 -8.31 23.69
CA GLU A 113 17.39 -8.73 25.09
C GLU A 113 17.01 -10.22 25.22
N LEU A 114 16.64 -10.89 24.12
CA LEU A 114 16.25 -12.30 24.18
C LEU A 114 17.43 -13.18 24.51
N SER A 115 17.41 -13.81 25.67
CA SER A 115 18.51 -14.62 26.19
C SER A 115 18.59 -16.04 25.62
N GLY A 116 17.68 -16.41 24.74
CA GLY A 116 17.63 -17.74 24.08
C GLY A 116 16.26 -18.11 23.58
N LYS A 117 16.17 -19.26 22.92
CA LYS A 117 14.88 -19.82 22.46
C LYS A 117 14.14 -20.47 23.61
N GLY A 118 12.81 -20.36 23.58
CA GLY A 118 11.95 -20.95 24.59
C GLY A 118 10.48 -20.68 24.27
N ARG A 119 9.68 -20.40 25.30
CA ARG A 119 8.29 -19.99 25.10
C ARG A 119 8.25 -18.59 24.48
N ALA A 120 7.40 -18.41 23.46
CA ALA A 120 7.23 -17.12 22.78
C ALA A 120 6.90 -15.98 23.77
N GLN A 121 7.65 -14.89 23.69
CA GLN A 121 7.39 -13.66 24.44
C GLN A 121 6.36 -12.83 23.66
N VAL A 122 5.24 -12.51 24.30
CA VAL A 122 4.13 -11.78 23.67
C VAL A 122 4.01 -10.40 24.30
N TYR A 123 4.18 -9.37 23.48
CA TYR A 123 3.98 -7.97 23.80
C TYR A 123 2.75 -7.49 23.04
N SER A 124 1.60 -7.59 23.65
CA SER A 124 0.30 -7.21 23.07
C SER A 124 -0.34 -6.09 23.85
N CYS A 125 -1.17 -5.31 23.18
CA CYS A 125 -2.01 -4.30 23.78
C CYS A 125 -3.41 -4.33 23.16
N GLU A 126 -4.38 -3.81 23.88
CA GLU A 126 -5.73 -3.61 23.37
C GLU A 126 -5.74 -2.54 22.27
N THR A 127 -6.72 -2.62 21.37
CA THR A 127 -6.86 -1.69 20.23
C THR A 127 -6.91 -0.23 20.67
N ASP A 128 -7.63 0.08 21.75
CA ASP A 128 -7.77 1.45 22.25
C ASP A 128 -6.46 2.02 22.83
N SER A 129 -5.50 1.15 23.11
CA SER A 129 -4.14 1.54 23.56
C SER A 129 -3.18 1.82 22.39
N LEU A 130 -3.62 1.69 21.14
CA LEU A 130 -2.81 1.96 19.94
C LEU A 130 -2.70 3.47 19.68
N THR A 131 -1.91 4.16 20.48
CA THR A 131 -1.74 5.61 20.42
C THR A 131 -0.42 6.06 19.78
N SER A 132 0.61 5.20 19.77
CA SER A 132 1.91 5.56 19.20
C SER A 132 1.89 5.57 17.67
N PHE A 133 2.55 6.58 17.08
CA PHE A 133 2.84 6.60 15.65
C PHE A 133 4.27 6.11 15.42
N PHE A 134 4.43 4.94 14.84
CA PHE A 134 5.75 4.45 14.44
C PHE A 134 6.12 5.12 13.11
N ALA A 135 7.00 6.12 13.19
CA ALA A 135 7.54 6.82 12.04
C ALA A 135 8.30 5.86 11.11
N ALA A 136 7.98 5.89 9.82
CA ALA A 136 8.56 4.91 8.91
C ALA A 136 8.63 5.40 7.47
N PHE A 137 9.79 5.16 6.85
CA PHE A 137 9.98 5.31 5.41
C PHE A 137 10.88 4.20 4.86
N SER A 138 10.73 3.89 3.56
CA SER A 138 11.66 3.02 2.87
C SER A 138 12.76 3.83 2.18
N SER A 139 13.99 3.31 2.20
CA SER A 139 15.13 3.93 1.53
C SER A 139 16.09 2.85 1.06
N GLY A 140 16.56 2.94 -0.19
CA GLY A 140 17.52 2.01 -0.78
C GLY A 140 16.95 0.64 -1.21
N ASP A 141 15.73 0.30 -0.83
CA ASP A 141 15.12 -0.99 -1.12
C ASP A 141 14.50 -1.06 -2.54
N ARG A 142 14.05 0.09 -3.04
CA ARG A 142 13.38 0.24 -4.34
C ARG A 142 13.68 1.62 -4.90
N THR A 143 13.42 1.83 -6.19
CA THR A 143 13.55 3.13 -6.86
C THR A 143 12.65 4.19 -6.22
N ARG A 144 11.40 3.82 -5.89
CA ARG A 144 10.46 4.71 -5.21
C ARG A 144 10.49 4.47 -3.70
N ALA A 145 10.56 5.56 -2.91
CA ALA A 145 10.42 5.50 -1.46
C ALA A 145 8.94 5.50 -1.04
N PHE A 146 8.62 4.82 0.04
CA PHE A 146 7.33 4.93 0.71
C PHE A 146 7.51 5.70 2.01
N LEU A 147 6.79 6.82 2.17
CA LEU A 147 6.76 7.61 3.39
C LEU A 147 5.42 7.41 4.09
N LYS A 148 5.45 6.88 5.30
CA LYS A 148 4.25 6.70 6.13
C LYS A 148 3.84 8.03 6.72
N VAL A 149 2.74 8.60 6.22
CA VAL A 149 2.22 9.90 6.65
C VAL A 149 1.04 9.78 7.61
N GLN A 150 0.34 8.64 7.61
CA GLN A 150 -0.86 8.41 8.42
C GLN A 150 -0.96 6.93 8.78
N ASP A 151 -1.53 6.60 9.93
CA ASP A 151 -1.80 5.25 10.41
C ASP A 151 -3.15 5.18 11.13
N GLY A 152 -3.73 3.97 11.22
CA GLY A 152 -5.05 3.78 11.79
C GLY A 152 -6.18 4.29 10.91
N CYS A 153 -7.44 4.13 11.35
CA CYS A 153 -8.60 4.58 10.59
C CYS A 153 -9.82 4.74 11.50
N ASP A 154 -10.49 5.89 11.40
CA ASP A 154 -11.72 6.17 12.15
C ASP A 154 -12.99 5.72 11.40
N TYR A 155 -12.82 5.02 10.28
CA TYR A 155 -13.92 4.40 9.55
C TYR A 155 -14.15 2.98 10.07
N CYS A 156 -15.36 2.73 10.56
CA CYS A 156 -15.77 1.41 11.03
C CYS A 156 -16.55 0.68 9.92
N CYS A 157 -15.92 0.51 8.75
CA CYS A 157 -16.52 -0.23 7.64
C CYS A 157 -16.88 -1.65 8.09
N SER A 158 -18.06 -2.14 7.73
CA SER A 158 -18.61 -3.40 8.29
C SER A 158 -17.78 -4.65 8.01
N TYR A 159 -16.86 -4.60 7.04
CA TYR A 159 -16.01 -5.72 6.61
C TYR A 159 -14.53 -5.58 7.03
N CYS A 160 -14.14 -4.43 7.56
CA CYS A 160 -12.74 -4.06 7.68
C CYS A 160 -12.18 -4.35 9.07
N THR A 161 -11.03 -5.01 9.14
CA THR A 161 -10.32 -5.29 10.39
C THR A 161 -9.25 -4.24 10.74
N ILE A 162 -9.03 -3.24 9.88
CA ILE A 162 -7.92 -2.29 10.04
C ILE A 162 -8.09 -1.44 11.29
N HIS A 163 -9.32 -1.01 11.60
CA HIS A 163 -9.62 -0.28 12.83
C HIS A 163 -9.15 -1.07 14.08
N TYR A 164 -9.44 -2.37 14.12
CA TYR A 164 -9.00 -3.24 15.23
C TYR A 164 -7.49 -3.50 15.22
N ALA A 165 -6.89 -3.59 14.03
CA ALA A 165 -5.46 -3.89 13.90
C ALA A 165 -4.55 -2.69 14.09
N ARG A 166 -5.02 -1.48 13.75
CA ARG A 166 -4.19 -0.28 13.73
C ARG A 166 -4.74 0.87 14.57
N GLY A 167 -5.92 0.70 15.20
CA GLY A 167 -6.56 1.72 16.04
C GLY A 167 -7.03 2.94 15.25
N SER A 168 -7.26 4.02 15.98
CA SER A 168 -7.73 5.30 15.45
C SER A 168 -6.70 6.00 14.57
N SER A 169 -7.17 6.89 13.70
CA SER A 169 -6.35 7.68 12.78
C SER A 169 -5.37 8.57 13.53
N ARG A 170 -4.11 8.52 13.17
CA ARG A 170 -3.02 9.33 13.75
C ARG A 170 -1.90 9.60 12.76
N ASN A 171 -1.13 10.64 13.05
CA ASN A 171 -0.03 11.11 12.22
C ASN A 171 1.05 11.80 13.07
N MET A 172 2.23 12.03 12.48
CA MET A 172 3.22 12.95 13.02
C MET A 172 2.97 14.39 12.53
N PRO A 173 3.58 15.41 13.17
CA PRO A 173 3.61 16.77 12.67
C PRO A 173 4.19 16.88 11.25
N VAL A 174 3.71 17.85 10.48
CA VAL A 174 4.19 18.12 9.11
C VAL A 174 5.70 18.33 9.07
N ALA A 175 6.25 19.07 10.03
CA ALA A 175 7.68 19.34 10.10
C ALA A 175 8.55 18.06 10.18
N ASP A 176 8.10 17.08 10.95
CA ASP A 176 8.83 15.80 11.12
C ASP A 176 8.76 14.97 9.85
N LEU A 177 7.60 14.93 9.17
CA LEU A 177 7.44 14.25 7.87
C LEU A 177 8.29 14.89 6.77
N VAL A 178 8.42 16.22 6.78
CA VAL A 178 9.33 16.94 5.87
C VAL A 178 10.79 16.58 6.17
N ALA A 179 11.16 16.44 7.45
CA ALA A 179 12.51 16.01 7.81
C ALA A 179 12.81 14.59 7.31
N GLU A 180 11.85 13.64 7.39
CA GLU A 180 11.97 12.31 6.79
C GLU A 180 12.08 12.35 5.26
N ALA A 181 11.28 13.20 4.60
CA ALA A 181 11.35 13.38 3.15
C ALA A 181 12.72 13.91 2.70
N ARG A 182 13.33 14.83 3.46
CA ARG A 182 14.72 15.29 3.23
C ARG A 182 15.75 14.18 3.39
N GLN A 183 15.57 13.28 4.36
CA GLN A 183 16.45 12.11 4.50
C GLN A 183 16.33 11.16 3.29
N ILE A 184 15.13 10.97 2.77
CA ILE A 184 14.89 10.18 1.55
C ILE A 184 15.61 10.85 0.36
N ALA A 185 15.47 12.17 0.20
CA ALA A 185 16.13 12.96 -0.84
C ALA A 185 17.66 12.84 -0.76
N ALA A 186 18.22 12.96 0.45
CA ALA A 186 19.66 12.79 0.71
C ALA A 186 20.16 11.38 0.35
N GLY A 187 19.28 10.37 0.41
CA GLY A 187 19.54 9.01 -0.08
C GLY A 187 19.50 8.88 -1.62
N GLY A 188 19.24 9.97 -2.35
CA GLY A 188 19.24 10.02 -3.82
C GLY A 188 17.94 9.54 -4.48
N GLN A 189 16.91 9.21 -3.73
CA GLN A 189 15.62 8.78 -4.29
C GLN A 189 14.85 9.98 -4.86
N LYS A 190 14.21 9.78 -6.02
CA LYS A 190 13.55 10.83 -6.79
C LYS A 190 12.04 10.87 -6.61
N GLU A 191 11.43 9.78 -6.21
CA GLU A 191 9.98 9.69 -6.03
C GLU A 191 9.62 9.17 -4.64
N ILE A 192 8.67 9.87 -3.98
CA ILE A 192 8.07 9.45 -2.71
C ILE A 192 6.58 9.13 -2.94
N VAL A 193 6.16 7.96 -2.47
CA VAL A 193 4.75 7.58 -2.38
C VAL A 193 4.29 7.82 -0.94
N LEU A 194 3.39 8.78 -0.75
CA LEU A 194 2.77 9.06 0.55
C LEU A 194 1.86 7.90 0.90
N THR A 195 2.15 7.19 1.99
CA THR A 195 1.40 6.00 2.38
C THR A 195 0.67 6.19 3.70
N GLY A 196 -0.55 5.69 3.73
CA GLY A 196 -1.41 5.66 4.90
C GLY A 196 -2.48 4.59 4.74
N VAL A 197 -3.26 4.37 5.77
CA VAL A 197 -4.49 3.59 5.68
C VAL A 197 -5.55 4.40 4.93
N ASN A 198 -5.68 5.67 5.30
CA ASN A 198 -6.54 6.67 4.68
C ASN A 198 -5.81 8.01 4.74
N THR A 199 -5.04 8.34 3.72
CA THR A 199 -4.17 9.54 3.74
C THR A 199 -4.94 10.84 3.91
N GLY A 200 -6.19 10.91 3.44
CA GLY A 200 -7.05 12.08 3.60
C GLY A 200 -7.49 12.37 5.04
N ASP A 201 -7.36 11.38 5.93
CA ASP A 201 -7.69 11.51 7.36
C ASP A 201 -6.49 12.05 8.20
N PHE A 202 -5.45 12.55 7.53
CA PHE A 202 -4.30 13.20 8.13
C PHE A 202 -4.71 14.40 8.98
N GLY A 203 -4.00 14.60 10.09
CA GLY A 203 -4.18 15.76 10.98
C GLY A 203 -5.05 15.51 12.20
N ARG A 204 -5.61 14.32 12.36
CA ARG A 204 -6.48 13.99 13.52
C ARG A 204 -5.82 14.19 14.88
N THR A 205 -4.53 13.95 14.96
CA THR A 205 -3.77 14.09 16.21
C THR A 205 -3.02 15.41 16.33
N THR A 206 -2.69 16.08 15.21
CA THR A 206 -1.87 17.30 15.21
C THR A 206 -2.68 18.58 14.94
N GLY A 207 -3.90 18.45 14.41
CA GLY A 207 -4.74 19.61 14.01
C GLY A 207 -4.31 20.23 12.68
N GLU A 208 -3.25 19.74 12.05
CA GLU A 208 -2.80 20.16 10.72
C GLU A 208 -3.68 19.55 9.64
N ARG A 209 -3.65 20.09 8.41
CA ARG A 209 -4.45 19.56 7.31
C ARG A 209 -3.57 18.80 6.32
N PHE A 210 -4.15 17.82 5.62
CA PHE A 210 -3.41 17.07 4.60
C PHE A 210 -2.83 17.97 3.50
N ILE A 211 -3.56 19.02 3.10
CA ILE A 211 -3.05 19.99 2.12
C ILE A 211 -1.81 20.74 2.62
N ASP A 212 -1.69 21.00 3.93
CA ASP A 212 -0.54 21.69 4.50
C ASP A 212 0.70 20.80 4.40
N LEU A 213 0.54 19.48 4.61
CA LEU A 213 1.60 18.50 4.35
C LEU A 213 2.01 18.49 2.87
N LEU A 214 1.05 18.48 1.93
CA LEU A 214 1.37 18.46 0.50
C LEU A 214 2.17 19.69 0.08
N ARG A 215 1.76 20.88 0.55
CA ARG A 215 2.48 22.13 0.30
C ARG A 215 3.91 22.11 0.85
N ALA A 216 4.08 21.65 2.10
CA ALA A 216 5.40 21.57 2.72
C ALA A 216 6.32 20.56 2.03
N LEU A 217 5.80 19.42 1.59
CA LEU A 217 6.56 18.42 0.84
C LEU A 217 6.97 18.93 -0.56
N ASN A 218 6.15 19.76 -1.19
CA ASN A 218 6.45 20.35 -2.50
C ASN A 218 7.77 21.16 -2.48
N GLU A 219 8.10 21.75 -1.33
CA GLU A 219 9.31 22.56 -1.14
C GLU A 219 10.57 21.71 -0.85
N VAL A 220 10.45 20.39 -0.71
CA VAL A 220 11.61 19.52 -0.46
C VAL A 220 12.45 19.39 -1.73
N GLU A 221 13.67 19.86 -1.66
CA GLU A 221 14.66 19.74 -2.75
C GLU A 221 15.13 18.28 -2.89
N GLY A 222 15.52 17.89 -4.10
CA GLY A 222 16.01 16.55 -4.42
C GLY A 222 14.91 15.52 -4.70
N ILE A 223 13.66 15.75 -4.28
CA ILE A 223 12.49 14.96 -4.67
C ILE A 223 11.84 15.61 -5.89
N GLU A 224 11.70 14.83 -6.94
CA GLU A 224 11.12 15.26 -8.20
C GLU A 224 9.65 14.86 -8.32
N ARG A 225 9.21 13.80 -7.61
CA ARG A 225 7.87 13.24 -7.73
C ARG A 225 7.28 12.83 -6.39
N TYR A 226 6.01 13.15 -6.19
CA TYR A 226 5.16 12.64 -5.11
C TYR A 226 3.95 11.93 -5.68
N ARG A 227 3.55 10.82 -5.05
CA ARG A 227 2.26 10.16 -5.31
C ARG A 227 1.47 10.04 -4.03
N ILE A 228 0.20 10.36 -4.10
CA ILE A 228 -0.75 10.09 -3.02
C ILE A 228 -1.22 8.66 -3.18
N SER A 229 -1.16 7.86 -2.10
CA SER A 229 -1.77 6.52 -2.10
C SER A 229 -3.28 6.63 -1.83
N SER A 230 -3.89 5.64 -1.20
CA SER A 230 -5.34 5.59 -1.00
C SER A 230 -5.88 6.81 -0.25
N ILE A 231 -6.87 7.49 -0.85
CA ILE A 231 -7.60 8.60 -0.26
C ILE A 231 -9.10 8.40 -0.46
N GLU A 232 -9.86 8.48 0.62
CA GLU A 232 -11.32 8.32 0.58
C GLU A 232 -11.98 9.46 -0.22
N PRO A 233 -13.01 9.16 -1.05
CA PRO A 233 -13.59 10.17 -1.95
C PRO A 233 -14.17 11.39 -1.22
N ASN A 234 -14.70 11.22 -0.02
CA ASN A 234 -15.22 12.32 0.79
C ASN A 234 -14.12 13.16 1.46
N LEU A 235 -12.88 12.72 1.46
CA LEU A 235 -11.70 13.44 1.96
C LEU A 235 -10.83 14.04 0.84
N LEU A 236 -11.09 13.67 -0.41
CA LEU A 236 -10.45 14.27 -1.57
C LEU A 236 -11.09 15.63 -1.89
N ALA A 237 -10.65 16.67 -1.18
CA ALA A 237 -11.16 18.02 -1.32
C ALA A 237 -10.70 18.70 -2.62
N ASP A 238 -11.48 19.70 -3.09
CA ASP A 238 -11.15 20.45 -4.32
C ASP A 238 -9.79 21.16 -4.23
N GLU A 239 -9.41 21.65 -3.04
CA GLU A 239 -8.08 22.27 -2.83
C GLU A 239 -6.93 21.29 -3.05
N ILE A 240 -7.10 20.01 -2.70
CA ILE A 240 -6.10 18.96 -2.93
C ILE A 240 -5.98 18.67 -4.43
N ILE A 241 -7.12 18.53 -5.12
CA ILE A 241 -7.16 18.29 -6.57
C ILE A 241 -6.51 19.45 -7.32
N ALA A 242 -6.88 20.70 -6.99
CA ALA A 242 -6.31 21.89 -7.60
C ALA A 242 -4.80 22.03 -7.35
N PHE A 243 -4.36 21.73 -6.13
CA PHE A 243 -2.93 21.74 -5.78
C PHE A 243 -2.15 20.69 -6.59
N CYS A 244 -2.63 19.45 -6.66
CA CYS A 244 -1.97 18.38 -7.44
C CYS A 244 -1.91 18.72 -8.94
N ALA A 245 -2.96 19.36 -9.47
CA ALA A 245 -2.98 19.79 -10.87
C ALA A 245 -1.98 20.90 -11.18
N ALA A 246 -1.72 21.80 -10.22
CA ALA A 246 -0.80 22.93 -10.39
C ALA A 246 0.65 22.58 -10.08
N SER A 247 0.90 21.57 -9.25
CA SER A 247 2.25 21.20 -8.82
C SER A 247 2.99 20.36 -9.84
N PRO A 248 4.22 20.72 -10.22
CA PRO A 248 5.05 19.89 -11.11
C PRO A 248 5.56 18.61 -10.44
N LYS A 249 5.52 18.54 -9.10
CA LYS A 249 6.03 17.40 -8.33
C LYS A 249 4.94 16.39 -7.95
N PHE A 250 3.68 16.80 -7.83
CA PHE A 250 2.60 15.86 -7.50
C PHE A 250 2.05 15.21 -8.77
N MET A 251 2.28 13.90 -8.85
CA MET A 251 1.92 13.12 -10.04
C MET A 251 0.41 12.98 -10.18
N HIS A 252 -0.08 13.04 -11.41
CA HIS A 252 -1.50 12.88 -11.75
C HIS A 252 -1.93 11.42 -11.59
N HIS A 253 -1.95 10.98 -10.33
CA HIS A 253 -2.25 9.62 -9.92
C HIS A 253 -3.07 9.63 -8.63
N PHE A 254 -4.26 9.05 -8.69
CA PHE A 254 -5.16 8.93 -7.54
C PHE A 254 -5.59 7.47 -7.39
N HIS A 255 -5.54 6.97 -6.16
CA HIS A 255 -6.12 5.70 -5.78
C HIS A 255 -7.30 6.01 -4.84
N ILE A 256 -8.53 5.78 -5.32
CA ILE A 256 -9.76 6.19 -4.64
C ILE A 256 -10.64 4.93 -4.46
N PRO A 257 -10.81 4.42 -3.21
CA PRO A 257 -11.59 3.22 -2.97
C PRO A 257 -13.09 3.50 -3.14
N LEU A 258 -13.73 2.82 -4.10
CA LEU A 258 -15.19 2.84 -4.31
C LEU A 258 -15.89 1.77 -3.48
N GLN A 259 -15.36 0.58 -3.50
CA GLN A 259 -15.86 -0.66 -2.90
C GLN A 259 -17.08 -1.27 -3.60
N SER A 260 -18.12 -0.49 -3.94
CA SER A 260 -19.31 -0.92 -4.71
C SER A 260 -19.93 0.25 -5.47
N GLY A 261 -20.47 -0.01 -6.64
CA GLY A 261 -21.26 0.97 -7.42
C GLY A 261 -22.73 0.98 -7.05
N SER A 262 -23.17 0.22 -6.05
CA SER A 262 -24.53 0.23 -5.51
C SER A 262 -24.57 0.98 -4.17
N ASP A 263 -25.37 2.06 -4.08
CA ASP A 263 -25.54 2.82 -2.83
C ASP A 263 -26.15 1.95 -1.72
N ARG A 264 -26.97 0.96 -2.06
CA ARG A 264 -27.50 0.00 -1.11
C ARG A 264 -26.37 -0.83 -0.47
N ILE A 265 -25.44 -1.32 -1.27
CA ILE A 265 -24.28 -2.09 -0.77
C ILE A 265 -23.31 -1.19 -0.03
N LEU A 266 -23.05 0.04 -0.51
CA LEU A 266 -22.26 1.03 0.22
C LEU A 266 -22.83 1.29 1.62
N GLY A 267 -24.16 1.36 1.76
CA GLY A 267 -24.83 1.50 3.05
C GLY A 267 -24.56 0.30 3.97
N LEU A 268 -24.68 -0.95 3.46
CA LEU A 268 -24.35 -2.17 4.21
C LEU A 268 -22.87 -2.24 4.60
N MET A 269 -21.97 -1.73 3.75
CA MET A 269 -20.54 -1.59 4.01
C MET A 269 -20.21 -0.47 5.00
N ARG A 270 -21.20 0.34 5.40
CA ARG A 270 -21.04 1.55 6.24
C ARG A 270 -20.06 2.56 5.64
N ARG A 271 -20.14 2.75 4.30
CA ARG A 271 -19.35 3.79 3.63
C ARG A 271 -19.94 5.18 3.89
N ARG A 272 -19.05 6.18 3.92
CA ARG A 272 -19.43 7.58 4.27
C ARG A 272 -19.65 8.45 3.03
N TYR A 273 -19.95 7.85 1.88
CA TYR A 273 -20.23 8.52 0.61
C TYR A 273 -21.21 7.69 -0.22
N THR A 274 -21.76 8.32 -1.24
CA THR A 274 -22.61 7.72 -2.27
C THR A 274 -21.87 7.61 -3.59
N THR A 275 -22.43 6.84 -4.53
CA THR A 275 -21.94 6.76 -5.92
C THR A 275 -21.93 8.12 -6.60
N ALA A 276 -22.95 8.95 -6.37
CA ALA A 276 -23.02 10.33 -6.90
C ALA A 276 -21.83 11.18 -6.41
N ARG A 277 -21.51 11.14 -5.10
CA ARG A 277 -20.35 11.84 -4.56
C ARG A 277 -19.03 11.31 -5.13
N PHE A 278 -18.93 10.01 -5.33
CA PHE A 278 -17.76 9.41 -5.95
C PHE A 278 -17.57 9.92 -7.38
N ALA A 279 -18.62 9.85 -8.21
CA ALA A 279 -18.59 10.34 -9.59
C ALA A 279 -18.23 11.84 -9.67
N GLU A 280 -18.76 12.65 -8.76
CA GLU A 280 -18.40 14.08 -8.66
C GLU A 280 -16.90 14.27 -8.44
N ARG A 281 -16.26 13.47 -7.56
CA ARG A 281 -14.82 13.58 -7.31
C ARG A 281 -13.99 13.17 -8.53
N ILE A 282 -14.39 12.08 -9.22
CA ILE A 282 -13.74 11.67 -10.47
C ILE A 282 -13.86 12.77 -11.54
N ALA A 283 -15.04 13.36 -11.70
CA ALA A 283 -15.25 14.47 -12.63
C ALA A 283 -14.39 15.70 -12.27
N ALA A 284 -14.26 16.02 -10.98
CA ALA A 284 -13.40 17.12 -10.52
C ALA A 284 -11.92 16.89 -10.84
N VAL A 285 -11.42 15.67 -10.63
CA VAL A 285 -10.05 15.28 -11.02
C VAL A 285 -9.85 15.42 -12.52
N ARG A 286 -10.74 14.86 -13.34
CA ARG A 286 -10.60 14.87 -14.81
C ARG A 286 -10.70 16.25 -15.42
N ARG A 287 -11.51 17.14 -14.86
CA ARG A 287 -11.61 18.53 -15.33
C ARG A 287 -10.27 19.26 -15.30
N LEU A 288 -9.44 19.01 -14.29
CA LEU A 288 -8.12 19.64 -14.12
C LEU A 288 -6.97 18.79 -14.64
N MET A 289 -7.13 17.48 -14.63
CA MET A 289 -6.13 16.48 -15.01
C MET A 289 -6.78 15.39 -15.89
N PRO A 290 -7.06 15.66 -17.19
CA PRO A 290 -7.80 14.72 -18.06
C PRO A 290 -7.13 13.34 -18.17
N ASP A 291 -5.79 13.29 -18.14
CA ASP A 291 -4.99 12.08 -18.26
C ASP A 291 -4.55 11.48 -16.93
N ALA A 292 -5.17 11.90 -15.81
CA ALA A 292 -4.84 11.34 -14.50
C ALA A 292 -5.14 9.84 -14.45
N PHE A 293 -4.21 9.09 -13.86
CA PHE A 293 -4.47 7.71 -13.48
C PHE A 293 -5.46 7.70 -12.30
N ILE A 294 -6.57 7.03 -12.48
CA ILE A 294 -7.56 6.80 -11.41
C ILE A 294 -7.65 5.29 -11.20
N GLY A 295 -7.09 4.81 -10.09
CA GLY A 295 -7.22 3.43 -9.64
C GLY A 295 -8.37 3.31 -8.62
N ILE A 296 -9.20 2.29 -8.78
CA ILE A 296 -10.41 2.09 -7.97
C ILE A 296 -10.37 0.70 -7.33
N ASP A 297 -10.58 0.62 -6.00
CA ASP A 297 -10.83 -0.65 -5.32
C ASP A 297 -12.32 -1.01 -5.40
N VAL A 298 -12.62 -2.28 -5.68
CA VAL A 298 -13.97 -2.82 -5.68
C VAL A 298 -14.00 -4.20 -5.03
N ILE A 299 -15.02 -4.44 -4.21
CA ILE A 299 -15.30 -5.71 -3.55
C ILE A 299 -16.52 -6.33 -4.19
N VAL A 300 -16.43 -7.59 -4.61
CA VAL A 300 -17.53 -8.38 -5.12
C VAL A 300 -17.89 -9.53 -4.19
N GLY A 301 -19.15 -9.96 -4.21
CA GLY A 301 -19.61 -11.04 -3.35
C GLY A 301 -19.83 -10.62 -1.91
N PHE A 302 -20.01 -9.34 -1.64
CA PHE A 302 -20.35 -8.84 -0.31
C PHE A 302 -21.71 -9.40 0.14
N PRO A 303 -21.91 -9.77 1.44
CA PRO A 303 -23.20 -10.27 1.91
C PRO A 303 -24.36 -9.34 1.56
N GLY A 304 -25.39 -9.89 0.96
CA GLY A 304 -26.55 -9.13 0.47
C GLY A 304 -26.38 -8.54 -0.94
N GLU A 305 -25.23 -8.68 -1.60
CA GLU A 305 -25.05 -8.22 -2.99
C GLU A 305 -25.84 -9.10 -3.96
N THR A 306 -26.90 -8.56 -4.55
CA THR A 306 -27.70 -9.21 -5.58
C THR A 306 -27.03 -9.13 -6.94
N GLU A 307 -27.57 -9.85 -7.94
CA GLU A 307 -27.10 -9.69 -9.33
C GLU A 307 -27.37 -8.27 -9.86
N ALA A 308 -28.50 -7.68 -9.50
CA ALA A 308 -28.81 -6.30 -9.87
C ALA A 308 -27.81 -5.30 -9.30
N ASP A 309 -27.36 -5.48 -8.04
CA ASP A 309 -26.31 -4.62 -7.44
C ASP A 309 -24.98 -4.77 -8.15
N PHE A 310 -24.63 -6.00 -8.52
CA PHE A 310 -23.40 -6.25 -9.26
C PHE A 310 -23.45 -5.61 -10.66
N ARG A 311 -24.56 -5.76 -11.40
CA ARG A 311 -24.73 -5.09 -12.71
C ARG A 311 -24.65 -3.56 -12.56
N THR A 312 -25.30 -2.99 -11.55
CA THR A 312 -25.20 -1.56 -11.25
C THR A 312 -23.74 -1.15 -11.00
N THR A 313 -22.98 -1.97 -10.27
CA THR A 313 -21.56 -1.71 -10.03
C THR A 313 -20.73 -1.79 -11.31
N TYR A 314 -20.97 -2.80 -12.14
CA TYR A 314 -20.31 -2.98 -13.43
C TYR A 314 -20.55 -1.80 -14.36
N ASP A 315 -21.82 -1.41 -14.54
CA ASP A 315 -22.21 -0.31 -15.42
C ASP A 315 -21.66 1.04 -14.93
N PHE A 316 -21.70 1.26 -13.61
CA PHE A 316 -21.11 2.45 -13.00
C PHE A 316 -19.60 2.55 -13.25
N LEU A 317 -18.85 1.45 -13.07
CA LEU A 317 -17.41 1.41 -13.33
C LEU A 317 -17.12 1.59 -14.83
N ALA A 318 -17.89 0.96 -15.70
CA ALA A 318 -17.75 1.12 -17.15
C ALA A 318 -17.99 2.58 -17.59
N GLY A 319 -18.99 3.24 -17.02
CA GLY A 319 -19.28 4.66 -17.31
C GLY A 319 -18.29 5.64 -16.72
N LEU A 320 -17.59 5.28 -15.64
CA LEU A 320 -16.53 6.08 -15.05
C LEU A 320 -15.19 5.98 -15.79
N GLU A 321 -14.97 4.92 -16.57
CA GLU A 321 -13.72 4.67 -17.29
C GLU A 321 -12.42 4.88 -16.48
N PRO A 322 -12.27 4.24 -15.29
CA PRO A 322 -11.03 4.36 -14.53
C PRO A 322 -9.84 3.78 -15.30
N ALA A 323 -8.63 4.19 -14.91
CA ALA A 323 -7.40 3.65 -15.49
C ALA A 323 -7.12 2.21 -15.05
N PHE A 324 -7.58 1.82 -13.85
CA PHE A 324 -7.35 0.49 -13.32
C PHE A 324 -8.36 0.12 -12.22
N LEU A 325 -8.72 -1.16 -12.12
CA LEU A 325 -9.54 -1.72 -11.05
C LEU A 325 -8.73 -2.69 -10.21
N HIS A 326 -8.75 -2.49 -8.90
CA HIS A 326 -8.28 -3.47 -7.92
C HIS A 326 -9.50 -4.24 -7.42
N ILE A 327 -9.64 -5.48 -7.89
CA ILE A 327 -10.83 -6.30 -7.68
C ILE A 327 -10.56 -7.31 -6.57
N PHE A 328 -11.41 -7.31 -5.55
CA PHE A 328 -11.29 -8.20 -4.40
C PHE A 328 -12.58 -9.01 -4.21
N PRO A 329 -12.50 -10.35 -4.15
CA PRO A 329 -13.62 -11.10 -3.59
C PRO A 329 -13.75 -10.77 -2.10
N PHE A 330 -14.99 -10.67 -1.62
CA PHE A 330 -15.24 -10.47 -0.19
C PHE A 330 -14.58 -11.60 0.62
N SER A 331 -13.89 -11.22 1.68
CA SER A 331 -13.26 -12.16 2.62
C SER A 331 -13.86 -11.98 3.99
N GLU A 332 -14.54 -13.01 4.49
CA GLU A 332 -15.09 -13.00 5.85
C GLU A 332 -13.97 -12.82 6.86
N ARG A 333 -14.19 -11.88 7.78
CA ARG A 333 -13.25 -11.62 8.88
C ARG A 333 -13.97 -11.72 10.22
N PRO A 334 -13.64 -12.72 11.05
CA PRO A 334 -14.23 -12.86 12.38
C PRO A 334 -14.15 -11.56 13.17
N GLY A 335 -15.25 -11.21 13.84
CA GLY A 335 -15.36 -9.98 14.62
C GLY A 335 -15.77 -8.73 13.82
N THR A 336 -15.96 -8.86 12.49
CA THR A 336 -16.51 -7.76 11.68
C THR A 336 -18.01 -7.92 11.51
N PRO A 337 -18.81 -6.81 11.52
CA PRO A 337 -20.27 -6.88 11.37
C PRO A 337 -20.76 -7.55 10.09
N ALA A 338 -19.96 -7.53 9.02
CA ALA A 338 -20.34 -8.12 7.74
C ALA A 338 -20.49 -9.65 7.79
N VAL A 339 -19.87 -10.34 8.75
CA VAL A 339 -19.97 -11.80 8.90
C VAL A 339 -21.40 -12.23 9.24
N ASP A 340 -22.11 -11.38 9.99
CA ASP A 340 -23.46 -11.65 10.49
C ASP A 340 -24.56 -11.17 9.51
N LEU A 341 -24.19 -10.52 8.39
CA LEU A 341 -25.16 -10.06 7.41
C LEU A 341 -25.77 -11.24 6.65
N PRO A 342 -27.08 -11.22 6.38
CA PRO A 342 -27.76 -12.23 5.56
C PRO A 342 -27.39 -12.12 4.08
N GLY A 343 -27.73 -13.14 3.30
CA GLY A 343 -27.56 -13.12 1.86
C GLY A 343 -26.11 -13.32 1.41
N LYS A 344 -25.42 -14.26 2.03
CA LYS A 344 -24.06 -14.64 1.62
C LYS A 344 -24.02 -15.07 0.17
N VAL A 345 -23.10 -14.48 -0.60
CA VAL A 345 -22.91 -14.80 -2.01
C VAL A 345 -22.07 -16.06 -2.14
N PRO A 346 -22.49 -17.05 -2.94
CA PRO A 346 -21.70 -18.26 -3.17
C PRO A 346 -20.33 -17.94 -3.75
N PRO A 347 -19.24 -18.65 -3.34
CA PRO A 347 -17.89 -18.40 -3.85
C PRO A 347 -17.77 -18.50 -5.38
N SER A 348 -18.53 -19.40 -6.03
CA SER A 348 -18.58 -19.52 -7.49
C SER A 348 -19.10 -18.26 -8.18
N VAL A 349 -20.14 -17.64 -7.60
CA VAL A 349 -20.69 -16.37 -8.10
C VAL A 349 -19.69 -15.22 -7.90
N ALA A 350 -19.05 -15.16 -6.74
CA ALA A 350 -18.01 -14.16 -6.50
C ALA A 350 -16.84 -14.31 -7.47
N THR A 351 -16.40 -15.55 -7.76
CA THR A 351 -15.35 -15.83 -8.75
C THR A 351 -15.75 -15.38 -10.16
N GLN A 352 -17.00 -15.63 -10.56
CA GLN A 352 -17.51 -15.17 -11.85
C GLN A 352 -17.51 -13.64 -11.93
N ARG A 353 -17.99 -12.95 -10.90
CA ARG A 353 -17.99 -11.47 -10.84
C ARG A 353 -16.59 -10.88 -10.89
N VAL A 354 -15.61 -11.52 -10.24
CA VAL A 354 -14.19 -11.14 -10.36
C VAL A 354 -13.75 -11.21 -11.81
N ALA A 355 -13.99 -12.34 -12.50
CA ALA A 355 -13.57 -12.52 -13.89
C ALA A 355 -14.22 -11.51 -14.84
N GLU A 356 -15.49 -11.15 -14.63
CA GLU A 356 -16.19 -10.15 -15.44
C GLU A 356 -15.58 -8.75 -15.25
N LEU A 357 -15.25 -8.35 -14.01
CA LEU A 357 -14.58 -7.08 -13.74
C LEU A 357 -13.13 -7.07 -14.20
N GLU A 358 -12.41 -8.20 -14.14
CA GLU A 358 -11.07 -8.32 -14.72
C GLU A 358 -11.08 -8.06 -16.23
N GLY A 359 -12.06 -8.63 -16.94
CA GLY A 359 -12.26 -8.33 -18.37
C GLY A 359 -12.63 -6.87 -18.65
N LEU A 360 -13.38 -6.22 -17.76
CA LEU A 360 -13.62 -4.77 -17.85
C LEU A 360 -12.34 -3.98 -17.60
N CYS A 361 -11.59 -4.33 -16.56
CA CYS A 361 -10.33 -3.68 -16.20
C CYS A 361 -9.32 -3.74 -17.34
N GLU A 362 -9.18 -4.90 -17.99
CA GLU A 362 -8.27 -5.11 -19.11
C GLU A 362 -8.58 -4.13 -20.27
N ARG A 363 -9.86 -4.01 -20.65
CA ARG A 363 -10.27 -3.06 -21.70
C ARG A 363 -10.03 -1.60 -21.32
N LEU A 364 -10.39 -1.23 -20.07
CA LEU A 364 -10.23 0.15 -19.59
C LEU A 364 -8.76 0.54 -19.45
N HIS A 365 -7.93 -0.37 -18.94
CA HIS A 365 -6.50 -0.14 -18.79
C HIS A 365 -5.81 -0.05 -20.15
N GLY A 366 -6.13 -0.93 -21.08
CA GLY A 366 -5.64 -0.86 -22.46
C GLY A 366 -6.00 0.46 -23.13
N ALA A 367 -7.27 0.88 -23.04
CA ALA A 367 -7.71 2.17 -23.58
C ALA A 367 -7.00 3.36 -22.90
N PHE A 368 -6.75 3.30 -21.59
CA PHE A 368 -6.00 4.33 -20.88
C PHE A 368 -4.55 4.40 -21.35
N CYS A 369 -3.88 3.27 -21.53
CA CYS A 369 -2.49 3.25 -22.01
C CYS A 369 -2.38 3.70 -23.47
N ALA A 370 -3.27 3.24 -24.34
CA ALA A 370 -3.27 3.58 -25.76
C ALA A 370 -3.41 5.09 -26.03
N ARG A 371 -4.14 5.83 -25.18
CA ARG A 371 -4.25 7.31 -25.32
C ARG A 371 -2.91 8.04 -25.26
N ALA A 372 -1.86 7.42 -24.72
CA ALA A 372 -0.54 8.03 -24.60
C ALA A 372 0.37 7.71 -25.79
N GLU A 373 -0.03 6.84 -26.71
CA GLU A 373 0.79 6.52 -27.89
C GLU A 373 1.07 7.78 -28.71
N GLY A 374 2.32 7.93 -29.13
CA GLY A 374 2.78 9.08 -29.91
C GLY A 374 3.02 10.36 -29.10
N THR A 375 2.72 10.41 -27.82
CA THR A 375 2.99 11.56 -26.94
C THR A 375 4.39 11.54 -26.33
N GLU A 376 4.76 12.59 -25.63
CA GLU A 376 5.97 12.67 -24.81
C GLU A 376 5.58 12.78 -23.34
N ASP A 377 6.33 12.09 -22.48
CA ASP A 377 6.16 12.17 -21.01
C ASP A 377 7.52 11.99 -20.32
N THR A 378 7.58 12.26 -19.03
CA THR A 378 8.75 11.97 -18.21
C THR A 378 8.56 10.62 -17.51
N VAL A 379 9.60 9.78 -17.54
CA VAL A 379 9.58 8.42 -16.98
C VAL A 379 10.69 8.27 -15.95
N LEU A 380 10.32 7.81 -14.75
CA LEU A 380 11.29 7.37 -13.74
C LEU A 380 11.58 5.89 -13.96
N PHE A 381 12.83 5.57 -14.35
CA PHE A 381 13.25 4.21 -14.64
C PHE A 381 13.67 3.44 -13.38
N GLU A 382 13.25 2.18 -13.29
CA GLU A 382 13.56 1.28 -12.19
C GLU A 382 14.76 0.37 -12.51
N SER A 383 15.36 -0.23 -11.48
CA SER A 383 16.51 -1.15 -11.64
C SER A 383 16.13 -2.52 -12.21
N THR A 384 14.84 -2.85 -12.30
CA THR A 384 14.35 -4.13 -12.81
C THR A 384 14.74 -4.29 -14.27
N ARG A 385 15.42 -5.41 -14.57
CA ARG A 385 15.79 -5.81 -15.94
C ARG A 385 15.08 -7.12 -16.29
N ARG A 386 14.39 -7.14 -17.43
CA ARG A 386 13.78 -8.35 -17.99
C ARG A 386 13.92 -8.31 -19.51
N ASP A 387 14.35 -9.42 -20.12
CA ASP A 387 14.50 -9.61 -21.55
C ASP A 387 15.30 -8.47 -22.25
N GLY A 388 16.35 -8.00 -21.60
CA GLY A 388 17.18 -6.90 -22.12
C GLY A 388 16.56 -5.52 -21.96
N MET A 389 15.35 -5.40 -21.44
CA MET A 389 14.63 -4.14 -21.22
C MET A 389 14.69 -3.71 -19.76
N MET A 390 14.62 -2.41 -19.51
CA MET A 390 14.31 -1.80 -18.25
C MET A 390 12.93 -1.14 -18.30
N PHE A 391 12.32 -0.94 -17.12
CA PHE A 391 10.98 -0.43 -16.99
C PHE A 391 10.97 0.83 -16.14
N GLY A 392 10.00 1.69 -16.42
CA GLY A 392 9.74 2.89 -15.63
C GLY A 392 8.28 3.27 -15.66
N PHE A 393 7.93 4.31 -14.92
CA PHE A 393 6.56 4.81 -14.85
C PHE A 393 6.50 6.29 -15.19
N THR A 394 5.50 6.66 -15.99
CA THR A 394 5.15 8.05 -16.25
C THR A 394 4.54 8.72 -15.01
N GLY A 395 4.34 10.04 -15.09
CA GLY A 395 3.59 10.78 -14.07
C GLY A 395 2.19 10.23 -13.84
N SER A 396 1.49 9.85 -14.91
CA SER A 396 0.17 9.21 -14.89
C SER A 396 0.21 7.68 -14.74
N TYR A 397 1.32 7.12 -14.25
CA TYR A 397 1.48 5.71 -13.87
C TYR A 397 1.38 4.70 -15.02
N ARG A 398 1.56 5.11 -16.27
CA ARG A 398 1.71 4.20 -17.41
C ARG A 398 3.09 3.55 -17.35
N ARG A 399 3.15 2.24 -17.52
CA ARG A 399 4.43 1.52 -17.56
C ARG A 399 5.06 1.64 -18.93
N VAL A 400 6.35 1.99 -18.95
CA VAL A 400 7.14 2.20 -20.16
C VAL A 400 8.35 1.28 -20.11
N LYS A 401 8.69 0.67 -21.25
CA LYS A 401 9.88 -0.16 -21.39
C LYS A 401 10.81 0.39 -22.46
N VAL A 402 12.11 0.36 -22.17
CA VAL A 402 13.19 0.76 -23.09
C VAL A 402 14.33 -0.26 -23.00
N PRO A 403 15.27 -0.32 -23.96
CA PRO A 403 16.49 -1.09 -23.80
C PRO A 403 17.21 -0.74 -22.49
N TYR A 404 17.75 -1.75 -21.81
CA TYR A 404 18.40 -1.55 -20.51
C TYR A 404 19.65 -0.67 -20.63
N ASP A 405 19.66 0.42 -19.87
CA ASP A 405 20.81 1.28 -19.65
C ASP A 405 20.98 1.56 -18.16
N ARG A 406 22.11 1.07 -17.58
CA ARG A 406 22.42 1.24 -16.16
C ARG A 406 22.49 2.71 -15.74
N SER A 407 22.91 3.61 -16.62
CA SER A 407 23.05 5.03 -16.30
C SER A 407 21.70 5.74 -16.09
N LYS A 408 20.62 5.15 -16.58
CA LYS A 408 19.26 5.66 -16.50
C LYS A 408 18.47 5.09 -15.30
N VAL A 409 19.02 4.15 -14.54
CA VAL A 409 18.39 3.62 -13.33
C VAL A 409 18.25 4.75 -12.29
N ASN A 410 17.05 4.92 -11.74
CA ASN A 410 16.68 6.02 -10.82
C ASN A 410 16.79 7.43 -11.44
N ALA A 411 16.80 7.53 -12.76
CA ALA A 411 16.74 8.80 -13.49
C ALA A 411 15.32 9.07 -13.99
N VAL A 412 14.93 10.34 -13.97
CA VAL A 412 13.71 10.82 -14.64
C VAL A 412 14.13 11.33 -16.03
N CYS A 413 13.68 10.65 -17.09
CA CYS A 413 14.06 10.95 -18.48
C CYS A 413 12.83 11.38 -19.27
N ARG A 414 13.02 12.27 -20.26
CA ARG A 414 12.00 12.54 -21.29
C ARG A 414 11.96 11.37 -22.26
N VAL A 415 10.77 10.90 -22.56
CA VAL A 415 10.56 9.71 -23.40
C VAL A 415 9.44 9.97 -24.40
N LYS A 416 9.70 9.65 -25.67
CA LYS A 416 8.65 9.51 -26.69
C LYS A 416 7.97 8.15 -26.45
N LEU A 417 6.67 8.17 -26.21
CA LEU A 417 5.86 6.98 -25.99
C LEU A 417 5.42 6.42 -27.35
N GLY A 418 5.78 5.18 -27.62
CA GLY A 418 5.44 4.47 -28.85
C GLY A 418 4.26 3.51 -28.63
N ALA A 419 4.18 2.49 -29.49
CA ALA A 419 3.11 1.52 -29.46
C ALA A 419 3.06 0.74 -28.13
N MET A 420 1.86 0.42 -27.71
CA MET A 420 1.55 -0.44 -26.58
C MET A 420 1.69 -1.91 -26.99
N ASP A 421 2.25 -2.74 -26.12
CA ASP A 421 2.29 -4.19 -26.28
C ASP A 421 1.10 -4.93 -25.65
N GLU A 422 1.11 -6.26 -25.75
CA GLU A 422 0.07 -7.14 -25.19
C GLU A 422 -0.06 -7.06 -23.66
N THR A 423 0.97 -6.57 -22.96
CA THR A 423 0.97 -6.38 -21.49
C THR A 423 0.63 -4.95 -21.08
N HIS A 424 0.15 -4.13 -22.01
CA HIS A 424 -0.12 -2.70 -21.88
C HIS A 424 1.11 -1.85 -21.53
N ASP A 425 2.33 -2.36 -21.79
CA ASP A 425 3.55 -1.59 -21.69
C ASP A 425 3.78 -0.76 -22.94
N LEU A 426 4.05 0.53 -22.77
CA LEU A 426 4.41 1.41 -23.86
C LEU A 426 5.89 1.24 -24.23
N LEU A 427 6.20 1.09 -25.51
CA LEU A 427 7.57 1.16 -25.99
C LEU A 427 8.05 2.60 -25.90
N GLY A 428 9.17 2.82 -25.23
CA GLY A 428 9.75 4.14 -25.06
C GLY A 428 10.98 4.38 -25.94
N LYS A 429 11.18 5.64 -26.37
CA LYS A 429 12.44 6.14 -26.90
C LYS A 429 12.89 7.32 -26.05
N ILE A 430 14.01 7.15 -25.32
CA ILE A 430 14.60 8.24 -24.53
C ILE A 430 15.06 9.34 -25.49
N LEU A 431 14.77 10.59 -25.12
CA LEU A 431 15.05 11.78 -25.95
C LEU A 431 16.30 12.52 -25.49
N ASP A 432 16.79 12.28 -24.26
CA ASP A 432 17.91 12.96 -23.60
C ASP A 432 18.81 12.01 -22.80
#